data_a644c290d605408c587f6c6ece42a597
#
_entry.id   a644c290d605408c587f6c6ece42a597
#
_cell.length_a   1.000
_cell.length_b   1.000
_cell.length_c   1.000
_cell.angle_alpha   90.00
_cell.angle_beta   90.00
_cell.angle_gamma   90.00
#
_symmetry.space_group_name_H-M   'P 1'
#
loop_
_entity.id
_entity.type
_entity.pdbx_description
1 polymer ?
#
loop_
_entity_poly.entity_id
_entity_poly.type
_entity_poly.pdbx_seq_one_letter_code
_entity_poly.pdbx_strand_id
1 'polypeptide(L)' 'MTVTESKDLKTGTRVCWRGNIDDGGKITGKTWDSVTIAWDNHHVATVYHGDMREIKRAR' A
#
# COMPACT_ATOMS: atom_id res chain seq x y z
N MET A 1 5.44 3.61 -6.29
CA MET A 1 6.24 3.66 -5.04
C MET A 1 7.45 2.75 -5.19
N THR A 2 8.61 3.19 -4.76
CA THR A 2 9.83 2.37 -4.82
C THR A 2 9.85 1.33 -3.70
N VAL A 3 10.74 0.34 -3.81
CA VAL A 3 10.90 -0.68 -2.77
C VAL A 3 11.30 -0.02 -1.44
N THR A 4 12.21 0.96 -1.48
CA THR A 4 12.65 1.67 -0.28
C THR A 4 11.49 2.39 0.39
N GLU A 5 10.68 3.11 -0.38
CA GLU A 5 9.49 3.79 0.16
C GLU A 5 8.50 2.79 0.75
N SER A 6 8.29 1.66 0.07
CA SER A 6 7.39 0.61 0.54
C SER A 6 7.84 0.05 1.89
N LYS A 7 9.14 -0.14 2.07
CA LYS A 7 9.69 -0.66 3.33
C LYS A 7 9.59 0.36 4.47
N ASP A 8 9.52 1.64 4.15
CA ASP A 8 9.41 2.72 5.14
C ASP A 8 7.96 3.05 5.51
N LEU A 9 6.99 2.41 4.88
CA LEU A 9 5.58 2.65 5.19
C LEU A 9 5.25 2.24 6.62
N LYS A 10 4.41 3.04 7.26
CA LYS A 10 3.93 2.75 8.60
C LYS A 10 2.49 2.28 8.54
N THR A 11 2.10 1.47 9.53
CA THR A 11 0.70 1.06 9.71
C THR A 11 -0.17 2.29 9.85
N GLY A 12 -1.27 2.32 9.11
CA GLY A 12 -2.18 3.47 9.10
C GLY A 12 -1.94 4.43 7.95
N THR A 13 -0.86 4.26 7.18
CA THR A 13 -0.59 5.09 6.00
C THR A 13 -1.63 4.84 4.92
N ARG A 14 -2.20 5.91 4.36
CA ARG A 14 -3.13 5.80 3.24
C ARG A 14 -2.35 5.69 1.93
N VAL A 15 -2.83 4.80 1.06
CA VAL A 15 -2.26 4.59 -0.27
C VAL A 15 -3.37 4.54 -1.30
N CYS A 16 -3.03 4.67 -2.57
CA CYS A 16 -4.01 4.56 -3.64
C CYS A 16 -3.40 3.80 -4.83
N TRP A 17 -4.28 3.17 -5.59
CA TRP A 17 -3.89 2.42 -6.77
C TRP A 17 -3.69 3.40 -7.94
N ARG A 18 -2.48 3.41 -8.50
CA ARG A 18 -2.10 4.25 -9.65
C ARG A 18 -2.43 5.73 -9.48
N GLY A 19 -2.49 6.20 -8.24
CA GLY A 19 -2.83 7.59 -7.96
C GLY A 19 -4.32 7.90 -8.00
N ASN A 20 -5.18 6.89 -8.15
CA ASN A 20 -6.63 7.05 -8.14
C ASN A 20 -7.14 7.05 -6.71
N ILE A 21 -7.60 8.20 -6.23
CA ILE A 21 -8.07 8.34 -4.84
C ILE A 21 -9.34 7.53 -4.57
N ASP A 22 -10.09 7.16 -5.60
CA ASP A 22 -11.27 6.31 -5.43
C ASP A 22 -10.89 4.84 -5.18
N ASP A 23 -9.67 4.45 -5.53
CA ASP A 23 -9.13 3.13 -5.28
C ASP A 23 -8.11 3.18 -4.14
N GLY A 24 -8.50 3.76 -3.02
CA GLY A 24 -7.66 3.94 -1.85
C GLY A 24 -7.69 2.77 -0.89
N GLY A 25 -6.68 2.71 -0.06
CA GLY A 25 -6.57 1.73 1.00
C GLY A 25 -5.69 2.24 2.14
N LYS A 26 -5.51 1.39 3.13
CA LYS A 26 -4.76 1.71 4.33
C LYS A 26 -3.82 0.56 4.67
N ILE A 27 -2.60 0.88 5.01
CA ILE A 27 -1.62 -0.12 5.43
C ILE A 27 -2.03 -0.65 6.81
N THR A 28 -2.28 -1.95 6.90
CA THR A 28 -2.65 -2.60 8.16
C THR A 28 -1.53 -3.45 8.72
N GLY A 29 -0.56 -3.82 7.90
CA GLY A 29 0.58 -4.59 8.32
C GLY A 29 1.69 -4.54 7.29
N LYS A 30 2.87 -4.95 7.71
CA LYS A 30 4.04 -4.92 6.84
C LYS A 30 5.00 -6.01 7.29
N THR A 31 5.58 -6.72 6.33
CA THR A 31 6.65 -7.68 6.59
C THR A 31 7.89 -7.26 5.83
N TRP A 32 8.97 -8.04 5.97
CA TRP A 32 10.22 -7.71 5.29
C TRP A 32 10.10 -7.80 3.75
N ASP A 33 9.16 -8.58 3.23
CA ASP A 33 9.00 -8.79 1.78
C ASP A 33 7.68 -8.25 1.22
N SER A 34 6.73 -7.89 2.07
CA SER A 34 5.39 -7.51 1.59
C SER A 34 4.71 -6.51 2.50
N VAL A 35 3.60 -5.97 1.99
CA VAL A 35 2.74 -5.01 2.70
C VAL A 35 1.31 -5.52 2.64
N THR A 36 0.60 -5.46 3.75
CA THR A 36 -0.83 -5.79 3.80
C THR A 36 -1.63 -4.50 3.74
N ILE A 37 -2.54 -4.43 2.78
CA ILE A 37 -3.36 -3.26 2.53
C ILE A 37 -4.83 -3.63 2.68
N ALA A 38 -5.54 -2.90 3.53
CA ALA A 38 -7.00 -2.98 3.61
C ALA A 38 -7.58 -1.91 2.67
N TRP A 39 -8.08 -2.34 1.54
CA TRP A 39 -8.67 -1.46 0.54
C TRP A 39 -10.05 -0.98 0.99
N ASP A 40 -10.46 0.20 0.55
CA ASP A 40 -11.72 0.82 0.95
C ASP A 40 -12.96 0.01 0.53
N ASN A 41 -12.82 -0.91 -0.42
CA ASN A 41 -13.89 -1.80 -0.85
C ASN A 41 -13.99 -3.08 -0.01
N HIS A 42 -13.43 -3.08 1.18
CA HIS A 42 -13.40 -4.22 2.12
C HIS A 42 -12.54 -5.40 1.67
N HIS A 43 -11.67 -5.18 0.69
CA HIS A 43 -10.67 -6.17 0.31
C HIS A 43 -9.38 -5.97 1.10
N VAL A 44 -8.82 -7.09 1.54
CA VAL A 44 -7.47 -7.10 2.12
C VAL A 44 -6.55 -7.83 1.16
N ALA A 45 -5.46 -7.20 0.79
CA ALA A 45 -4.51 -7.76 -0.15
C ALA A 45 -3.09 -7.65 0.40
N THR A 46 -2.26 -8.63 0.08
CA THR A 46 -0.83 -8.59 0.38
C THR A 46 -0.09 -8.34 -0.92
N VAL A 47 0.74 -7.30 -0.92
CA VAL A 47 1.51 -6.88 -2.09
C VAL A 47 2.99 -6.90 -1.75
N TYR A 48 3.79 -7.55 -2.55
CA TYR A 48 5.24 -7.57 -2.35
C TYR A 48 5.82 -6.17 -2.57
N HIS A 49 6.88 -5.84 -1.83
CA HIS A 49 7.52 -4.53 -1.97
C HIS A 49 7.93 -4.23 -3.42
N GLY A 50 8.39 -5.24 -4.15
CA GLY A 50 8.74 -5.09 -5.56
C GLY A 50 7.56 -4.79 -6.47
N ASP A 51 6.34 -5.10 -6.04
CA ASP A 51 5.11 -4.87 -6.80
C ASP A 51 4.40 -3.58 -6.40
N MET A 52 4.96 -2.81 -5.48
CA MET A 52 4.36 -1.57 -5.00
C MET A 52 4.49 -0.39 -5.98
N ARG A 53 5.14 -0.58 -7.12
CA ARG A 53 5.37 0.49 -8.10
C ARG A 53 4.08 1.11 -8.64
N GLU A 54 2.98 0.36 -8.63
CA GLU A 54 1.66 0.83 -9.07
C GLU A 54 0.90 1.53 -7.95
N ILE A 55 1.43 1.49 -6.73
CA ILE A 55 0.77 2.04 -5.54
C ILE A 55 1.51 3.30 -5.13
N LYS A 56 0.74 4.33 -4.80
CA LYS A 56 1.28 5.62 -4.39
C LYS A 56 0.69 6.02 -3.04
N ARG A 57 1.43 6.85 -2.30
CA ARG A 57 0.88 7.41 -1.07
C ARG A 57 -0.28 8.33 -1.40
N ALA A 58 -1.40 8.12 -0.70
CA ALA A 58 -2.51 9.04 -0.73
C ALA A 58 -2.29 10.11 0.33
N ARG A 59 -2.74 11.29 0.06
CA ARG A 59 -2.67 12.41 1.00
C ARG A 59 -3.99 12.66 1.66
#